data_fe083f7b1227365b135448ba82d2b8ab
#
_entry.id   fe083f7b1227365b135448ba82d2b8ab
#
_cell.length_a   1.000
_cell.length_b   1.000
_cell.length_c   1.000
_cell.angle_alpha   90.00
_cell.angle_beta   90.00
_cell.angle_gamma   90.00
#
_symmetry.space_group_name_H-M   'P 1'
#
loop_
_entity.id
_entity.type
_entity.pdbx_description
1 polymer ?
#
loop_
_entity_poly.entity_id
_entity_poly.type
_entity_poly.pdbx_seq_one_letter_code
_entity_poly.pdbx_strand_id
1 'polypeptide(L)'
;MTVSEQTLNHQVDCRGMPLIKGPDEIGISASGIIYDRFGRVLLQKRTDIGWWGLPGGRLEIGENLTDCVEREVLEETNITVRAKASIKLYSDLTEYTAIQYPNGKLVQYVTALFLCEKISGYLIMSNESTDIGYYDPQNFPENTLLSTRLRVKDAREFSRSDKGYFDVIELEK
;
A
#
# COMPACT_ATOMS: atom_id res chain seq x y z
N MET A 1 -23.26 -11.80 -10.88
CA MET A 1 -22.45 -12.24 -12.04
C MET A 1 -21.06 -12.52 -11.51
N THR A 2 -20.64 -13.76 -11.48
CA THR A 2 -19.26 -14.14 -11.17
C THR A 2 -18.35 -13.67 -12.29
N VAL A 3 -17.20 -13.12 -11.94
CA VAL A 3 -16.13 -12.80 -12.90
C VAL A 3 -15.89 -14.07 -13.71
N SER A 4 -16.05 -13.99 -15.04
CA SER A 4 -15.92 -15.17 -15.89
C SER A 4 -14.47 -15.66 -15.87
N GLU A 5 -14.26 -16.99 -15.96
CA GLU A 5 -12.92 -17.60 -16.03
C GLU A 5 -12.05 -16.96 -17.14
N GLN A 6 -12.65 -16.44 -18.20
CA GLN A 6 -11.96 -15.72 -19.26
C GLN A 6 -11.36 -14.38 -18.82
N THR A 7 -11.91 -13.73 -17.78
CA THR A 7 -11.41 -12.43 -17.28
C THR A 7 -10.20 -12.62 -16.34
N LEU A 8 -10.00 -13.82 -15.78
CA LEU A 8 -8.87 -14.16 -14.92
C LEU A 8 -7.60 -14.57 -15.67
N ASN A 9 -7.74 -14.95 -16.96
CA ASN A 9 -6.61 -15.33 -17.80
C ASN A 9 -5.62 -14.16 -17.91
N HIS A 10 -4.42 -14.37 -17.37
CA HIS A 10 -3.30 -13.43 -17.28
C HIS A 10 -3.30 -12.45 -16.11
N GLN A 11 -4.24 -12.53 -15.15
CA GLN A 11 -4.18 -11.74 -13.94
C GLN A 11 -3.29 -12.42 -12.88
N VAL A 12 -2.60 -11.59 -12.12
CA VAL A 12 -1.67 -12.03 -11.08
C VAL A 12 -1.97 -11.31 -9.75
N ASP A 13 -1.56 -11.93 -8.64
CA ASP A 13 -1.62 -11.30 -7.34
C ASP A 13 -0.53 -10.23 -7.17
N CYS A 14 -0.48 -9.61 -5.99
CA CYS A 14 0.50 -8.56 -5.67
C CYS A 14 1.97 -9.01 -5.76
N ARG A 15 2.24 -10.31 -5.80
CA ARG A 15 3.57 -10.92 -5.95
C ARG A 15 3.91 -11.29 -7.39
N GLY A 16 2.92 -11.26 -8.29
CA GLY A 16 3.06 -11.72 -9.68
C GLY A 16 2.69 -13.19 -9.87
N MET A 17 2.04 -13.82 -8.89
CA MET A 17 1.57 -15.21 -9.01
C MET A 17 0.23 -15.25 -9.73
N PRO A 18 0.04 -16.16 -10.72
CA PRO A 18 -1.22 -16.27 -11.45
C PRO A 18 -2.42 -16.50 -10.53
N LEU A 19 -3.53 -15.82 -10.79
CA LEU A 19 -4.79 -16.05 -10.09
C LEU A 19 -5.45 -17.30 -10.64
N ILE A 20 -5.70 -18.28 -9.77
CA ILE A 20 -6.37 -19.55 -10.12
C ILE A 20 -7.87 -19.54 -9.84
N LYS A 21 -8.37 -18.50 -9.18
CA LYS A 21 -9.79 -18.26 -8.88
C LYS A 21 -10.06 -16.77 -8.77
N GLY A 22 -11.33 -16.37 -8.80
CA GLY A 22 -11.73 -15.00 -8.46
C GLY A 22 -11.55 -14.70 -6.97
N PRO A 23 -11.44 -13.39 -6.60
CA PRO A 23 -11.39 -12.97 -5.21
C PRO A 23 -12.60 -13.45 -4.39
N ASP A 24 -12.35 -13.82 -3.13
CA ASP A 24 -13.39 -14.27 -2.19
C ASP A 24 -14.13 -13.09 -1.55
N GLU A 25 -13.45 -11.94 -1.44
CA GLU A 25 -14.00 -10.70 -0.87
C GLU A 25 -13.28 -9.45 -1.41
N ILE A 26 -13.91 -8.30 -1.15
CA ILE A 26 -13.30 -6.98 -1.36
C ILE A 26 -12.95 -6.40 0.01
N GLY A 27 -11.70 -5.92 0.14
CA GLY A 27 -11.23 -5.15 1.27
C GLY A 27 -11.03 -3.67 0.88
N ILE A 28 -11.19 -2.77 1.83
CA ILE A 28 -10.81 -1.36 1.68
C ILE A 28 -9.55 -1.14 2.51
N SER A 29 -8.57 -0.40 1.96
CA SER A 29 -7.28 -0.17 2.61
C SER A 29 -6.68 1.18 2.24
N ALA A 30 -5.71 1.62 3.03
CA ALA A 30 -4.86 2.75 2.72
C ALA A 30 -3.38 2.37 2.87
N SER A 31 -2.51 2.97 2.05
CA SER A 31 -1.06 2.79 2.11
C SER A 31 -0.35 4.13 2.04
N GLY A 32 0.76 4.26 2.77
CA GLY A 32 1.56 5.47 2.84
C GLY A 32 2.87 5.39 2.05
N ILE A 33 3.15 6.42 1.26
CA ILE A 33 4.48 6.70 0.73
C ILE A 33 5.16 7.67 1.67
N ILE A 34 6.24 7.23 2.31
CA ILE A 34 7.06 8.03 3.22
C ILE A 34 8.48 8.08 2.66
N TYR A 35 8.94 9.27 2.28
CA TYR A 35 10.30 9.47 1.82
C TYR A 35 11.21 9.94 2.97
N ASP A 36 12.46 9.48 2.95
CA ASP A 36 13.49 10.12 3.75
C ASP A 36 14.11 11.33 2.99
N ARG A 37 15.04 12.03 3.65
CA ARG A 37 15.73 13.19 3.08
C ARG A 37 16.59 12.89 1.82
N PHE A 38 16.82 11.60 1.53
CA PHE A 38 17.57 11.15 0.37
C PHE A 38 16.66 10.64 -0.77
N GLY A 39 15.33 10.72 -0.60
CA GLY A 39 14.35 10.22 -1.57
C GLY A 39 14.17 8.71 -1.56
N ARG A 40 14.64 8.03 -0.51
CA ARG A 40 14.39 6.60 -0.30
C ARG A 40 13.01 6.40 0.32
N VAL A 41 12.33 5.31 -0.06
CA VAL A 41 10.96 4.97 0.38
C VAL A 41 11.02 4.00 1.55
N LEU A 42 10.18 4.23 2.55
CA LEU A 42 9.97 3.31 3.67
C LEU A 42 9.23 2.07 3.19
N LEU A 43 9.83 0.91 3.42
CA LEU A 43 9.24 -0.40 3.19
C LEU A 43 9.33 -1.24 4.46
N GLN A 44 8.40 -2.19 4.58
CA GLN A 44 8.42 -3.25 5.59
C GLN A 44 8.35 -4.62 4.92
N LYS A 45 9.01 -5.62 5.51
CA LYS A 45 8.92 -7.00 5.09
C LYS A 45 7.87 -7.71 5.93
N ARG A 46 6.73 -8.00 5.31
CA ARG A 46 5.55 -8.56 5.98
C ARG A 46 5.79 -9.98 6.49
N THR A 47 5.38 -10.27 7.72
CA THR A 47 5.46 -11.61 8.32
C THR A 47 4.56 -12.63 7.64
N ASP A 48 3.37 -12.21 7.18
CA ASP A 48 2.35 -13.10 6.65
C ASP A 48 2.70 -13.70 5.28
N ILE A 49 3.37 -12.94 4.42
CA ILE A 49 3.73 -13.35 3.04
C ILE A 49 5.22 -13.30 2.75
N GLY A 50 6.04 -12.74 3.64
CA GLY A 50 7.51 -12.66 3.49
C GLY A 50 7.99 -11.69 2.40
N TRP A 51 7.15 -10.78 1.94
CA TRP A 51 7.44 -9.82 0.88
C TRP A 51 7.51 -8.39 1.41
N TRP A 52 8.28 -7.55 0.69
CA TRP A 52 8.41 -6.13 0.99
C TRP A 52 7.22 -5.34 0.44
N GLY A 53 6.60 -4.54 1.30
CA GLY A 53 5.46 -3.68 0.99
C GLY A 53 5.60 -2.28 1.55
N LEU A 54 4.72 -1.38 1.09
CA LEU A 54 4.50 -0.11 1.76
C LEU A 54 3.79 -0.34 3.09
N PRO A 55 4.04 0.48 4.12
CA PRO A 55 3.22 0.47 5.32
C PRO A 55 1.78 0.87 4.99
N GLY A 56 0.84 0.22 5.67
CA GLY A 56 -0.59 0.43 5.48
C GLY A 56 -1.40 -0.85 5.60
N GLY A 57 -2.70 -0.72 5.81
CA GLY A 57 -3.60 -1.84 6.06
C GLY A 57 -5.06 -1.53 5.83
N ARG A 58 -5.92 -2.32 6.46
CA ARG A 58 -7.37 -2.25 6.27
C ARG A 58 -8.00 -1.07 7.01
N LEU A 59 -8.98 -0.46 6.34
CA LEU A 59 -9.86 0.51 6.96
C LEU A 59 -10.70 -0.16 8.06
N GLU A 60 -10.75 0.43 9.23
CA GLU A 60 -11.59 0.01 10.34
C GLU A 60 -12.94 0.75 10.35
N ILE A 61 -13.92 0.16 11.05
CA ILE A 61 -15.24 0.78 11.18
C ILE A 61 -15.13 2.10 11.95
N GLY A 62 -15.60 3.17 11.33
CA GLY A 62 -15.58 4.52 11.92
C GLY A 62 -14.36 5.36 11.54
N GLU A 63 -13.39 4.78 10.83
CA GLU A 63 -12.26 5.53 10.28
C GLU A 63 -12.56 6.15 8.92
N ASN A 64 -11.88 7.23 8.58
CA ASN A 64 -11.66 7.64 7.20
C ASN A 64 -10.30 7.13 6.69
N LEU A 65 -10.04 7.23 5.39
CA LEU A 65 -8.82 6.69 4.77
C LEU A 65 -7.54 7.41 5.23
N THR A 66 -7.64 8.67 5.64
CA THR A 66 -6.51 9.44 6.18
C THR A 66 -6.16 8.94 7.58
N ASP A 67 -7.15 8.76 8.46
CA ASP A 67 -6.93 8.20 9.80
C ASP A 67 -6.36 6.77 9.71
N CYS A 68 -6.88 5.97 8.78
CA CYS A 68 -6.40 4.61 8.52
C CYS A 68 -4.91 4.59 8.18
N VAL A 69 -4.45 5.38 7.20
CA VAL A 69 -3.04 5.37 6.81
C VAL A 69 -2.12 5.90 7.92
N GLU A 70 -2.55 6.92 8.67
CA GLU A 70 -1.77 7.47 9.78
C GLU A 70 -1.64 6.48 10.94
N ARG A 71 -2.73 5.77 11.30
CA ARG A 71 -2.75 4.70 12.31
C ARG A 71 -1.85 3.53 11.89
N GLU A 72 -2.06 2.99 10.70
CA GLU A 72 -1.31 1.82 10.20
C GLU A 72 0.20 2.12 10.13
N VAL A 73 0.59 3.29 9.62
CA VAL A 73 2.01 3.67 9.60
C VAL A 73 2.57 3.73 11.02
N LEU A 74 1.84 4.30 11.98
CA LEU A 74 2.28 4.37 13.37
C LEU A 74 2.42 2.96 13.98
N GLU A 75 1.42 2.09 13.81
CA GLU A 75 1.39 0.74 14.38
C GLU A 75 2.50 -0.16 13.80
N GLU A 76 2.70 -0.10 12.49
CA GLU A 76 3.68 -0.93 11.80
C GLU A 76 5.12 -0.45 11.94
N THR A 77 5.34 0.87 12.11
CA THR A 77 6.69 1.48 11.98
C THR A 77 7.13 2.33 13.17
N ASN A 78 6.22 2.63 14.11
CA ASN A 78 6.42 3.60 15.21
C ASN A 78 6.78 5.03 14.75
N ILE A 79 6.44 5.37 13.50
CA ILE A 79 6.60 6.72 12.94
C ILE A 79 5.24 7.40 12.90
N THR A 80 5.12 8.58 13.51
CA THR A 80 3.97 9.44 13.31
C THR A 80 4.10 10.17 12.00
N VAL A 81 3.08 10.05 11.16
CA VAL A 81 3.00 10.73 9.86
C VAL A 81 1.75 11.59 9.76
N ARG A 82 1.73 12.49 8.78
CA ARG A 82 0.54 13.18 8.32
C ARG A 82 0.35 12.92 6.83
N ALA A 83 -0.82 12.48 6.44
CA ALA A 83 -1.21 12.37 5.04
C ALA A 83 -1.33 13.77 4.43
N LYS A 84 -0.55 14.04 3.38
CA LYS A 84 -0.46 15.36 2.71
C LYS A 84 -1.30 15.42 1.44
N ALA A 85 -1.37 14.31 0.72
CA ALA A 85 -2.12 14.24 -0.52
C ALA A 85 -2.54 12.79 -0.80
N SER A 86 -3.71 12.61 -1.37
CA SER A 86 -4.11 11.34 -1.99
C SER A 86 -3.54 11.30 -3.40
N ILE A 87 -2.78 10.25 -3.71
CA ILE A 87 -2.11 10.10 -5.00
C ILE A 87 -3.02 9.42 -6.00
N LYS A 88 -3.57 8.25 -5.64
CA LYS A 88 -4.39 7.42 -6.52
C LYS A 88 -5.19 6.39 -5.73
N LEU A 89 -6.33 5.99 -6.29
CA LEU A 89 -7.12 4.86 -5.83
C LEU A 89 -6.90 3.67 -6.79
N TYR A 90 -6.53 2.52 -6.24
CA TYR A 90 -6.32 1.27 -6.98
C TYR A 90 -7.48 0.33 -6.69
N SER A 91 -8.09 -0.22 -7.73
CA SER A 91 -9.18 -1.18 -7.59
C SER A 91 -9.17 -2.29 -8.64
N ASP A 92 -8.44 -2.10 -9.74
CA ASP A 92 -8.36 -3.07 -10.81
C ASP A 92 -7.36 -4.19 -10.48
N LEU A 93 -7.70 -5.43 -10.81
CA LEU A 93 -6.80 -6.58 -10.62
C LEU A 93 -5.50 -6.46 -11.42
N THR A 94 -5.53 -5.77 -12.57
CA THR A 94 -4.33 -5.48 -13.37
C THR A 94 -3.33 -4.54 -12.66
N GLU A 95 -3.76 -3.89 -11.59
CA GLU A 95 -2.94 -3.04 -10.72
C GLU A 95 -2.38 -3.80 -9.50
N TYR A 96 -2.38 -5.14 -9.55
CA TYR A 96 -1.88 -6.01 -8.47
C TYR A 96 -2.59 -5.82 -7.13
N THR A 97 -3.90 -5.60 -7.17
CA THR A 97 -4.73 -5.33 -5.98
C THR A 97 -5.14 -6.61 -5.24
N ALA A 98 -4.89 -7.78 -5.80
CA ALA A 98 -5.21 -9.05 -5.17
C ALA A 98 -4.09 -9.53 -4.25
N ILE A 99 -4.47 -9.99 -3.05
CA ILE A 99 -3.56 -10.63 -2.08
C ILE A 99 -4.10 -12.02 -1.75
N GLN A 100 -3.29 -13.04 -2.02
CA GLN A 100 -3.57 -14.40 -1.56
C GLN A 100 -2.85 -14.64 -0.25
N TYR A 101 -3.64 -14.91 0.80
CA TYR A 101 -3.15 -15.20 2.14
C TYR A 101 -2.80 -16.67 2.32
N PRO A 102 -1.95 -17.03 3.32
CA PRO A 102 -1.55 -18.43 3.58
C PRO A 102 -2.70 -19.38 3.87
N ASN A 103 -3.83 -18.88 4.39
CA ASN A 103 -5.06 -19.66 4.60
C ASN A 103 -5.86 -19.93 3.31
N GLY A 104 -5.33 -19.55 2.15
CA GLY A 104 -5.95 -19.72 0.84
C GLY A 104 -6.99 -18.66 0.46
N LYS A 105 -7.28 -17.70 1.34
CA LYS A 105 -8.20 -16.60 1.05
C LYS A 105 -7.57 -15.62 0.06
N LEU A 106 -8.31 -15.29 -0.99
CA LEU A 106 -7.93 -14.28 -1.99
C LEU A 106 -8.78 -13.03 -1.79
N VAL A 107 -8.14 -11.91 -1.49
CA VAL A 107 -8.81 -10.63 -1.25
C VAL A 107 -8.41 -9.64 -2.33
N GLN A 108 -9.39 -9.03 -2.99
CA GLN A 108 -9.17 -7.85 -3.84
C GLN A 108 -9.29 -6.59 -2.99
N TYR A 109 -8.27 -5.75 -3.00
CA TYR A 109 -8.28 -4.51 -2.25
C TYR A 109 -8.60 -3.30 -3.12
N VAL A 110 -9.51 -2.46 -2.62
CA VAL A 110 -9.61 -1.06 -3.05
C VAL A 110 -8.67 -0.27 -2.14
N THR A 111 -7.55 0.20 -2.67
CA THR A 111 -6.49 0.83 -1.88
C THR A 111 -6.29 2.29 -2.27
N ALA A 112 -6.42 3.20 -1.30
CA ALA A 112 -5.99 4.58 -1.46
C ALA A 112 -4.50 4.72 -1.12
N LEU A 113 -3.74 5.37 -2.00
CA LEU A 113 -2.33 5.68 -1.80
C LEU A 113 -2.18 7.14 -1.39
N PHE A 114 -1.48 7.36 -0.28
CA PHE A 114 -1.20 8.71 0.24
C PHE A 114 0.30 9.03 0.21
N LEU A 115 0.61 10.27 -0.13
CA LEU A 115 1.90 10.86 0.21
C LEU A 115 1.85 11.30 1.67
N CYS A 116 2.76 10.77 2.50
CA CYS A 116 2.81 11.03 3.92
C CYS A 116 4.11 11.75 4.31
N GLU A 117 3.98 12.76 5.16
CA GLU A 117 5.08 13.48 5.78
C GLU A 117 5.37 12.92 7.16
N LYS A 118 6.63 12.59 7.44
CA LYS A 118 7.05 12.18 8.79
C LYS A 118 7.04 13.38 9.72
N ILE A 119 6.29 13.28 10.81
CA ILE A 119 6.19 14.31 11.85
C ILE A 119 7.17 14.02 13.00
N SER A 120 7.20 12.75 13.48
CA SER A 120 8.02 12.36 14.63
C SER A 120 8.26 10.85 14.66
N GLY A 121 8.89 10.37 15.70
CA GLY A 121 9.12 8.95 15.96
C GLY A 121 10.41 8.42 15.36
N TYR A 122 10.78 7.23 15.81
CA TYR A 122 11.92 6.46 15.33
C TYR A 122 11.41 5.15 14.75
N LEU A 123 12.09 4.67 13.71
CA LEU A 123 11.74 3.42 13.06
C LEU A 123 11.91 2.24 14.03
N ILE A 124 10.81 1.61 14.39
CA ILE A 124 10.77 0.40 15.20
C ILE A 124 9.89 -0.61 14.47
N MET A 125 10.40 -1.80 14.31
CA MET A 125 9.68 -2.90 13.68
C MET A 125 8.58 -3.43 14.60
N SER A 126 7.38 -3.62 14.06
CA SER A 126 6.27 -4.27 14.76
C SER A 126 6.36 -5.80 14.66
N ASN A 127 5.44 -6.51 15.31
CA ASN A 127 5.33 -7.96 15.20
C ASN A 127 4.77 -8.43 13.83
N GLU A 128 4.26 -7.52 13.02
CA GLU A 128 3.75 -7.78 11.67
C GLU A 128 4.83 -7.74 10.61
N SER A 129 6.05 -7.36 10.99
CA SER A 129 7.19 -7.24 10.08
C SER A 129 8.39 -8.05 10.56
N THR A 130 9.15 -8.61 9.62
CA THR A 130 10.43 -9.27 9.87
C THR A 130 11.62 -8.38 9.57
N ASP A 131 11.41 -7.28 8.87
CA ASP A 131 12.41 -6.27 8.55
C ASP A 131 11.73 -4.96 8.11
N ILE A 132 12.41 -3.83 8.29
CA ILE A 132 11.89 -2.50 7.96
C ILE A 132 13.03 -1.53 7.66
N GLY A 133 12.87 -0.67 6.64
CA GLY A 133 13.90 0.30 6.28
C GLY A 133 13.54 1.20 5.11
N TYR A 134 14.43 2.16 4.84
CA TYR A 134 14.33 3.05 3.69
C TYR A 134 15.15 2.52 2.52
N TYR A 135 14.52 2.36 1.35
CA TYR A 135 15.13 1.76 0.17
C TYR A 135 15.06 2.68 -1.04
N ASP A 136 16.11 2.64 -1.86
CA ASP A 136 16.16 3.37 -3.12
C ASP A 136 15.10 2.81 -4.09
N PRO A 137 14.20 3.65 -4.62
CA PRO A 137 13.21 3.23 -5.61
C PRO A 137 13.78 2.60 -6.88
N GLN A 138 15.05 2.83 -7.18
CA GLN A 138 15.75 2.20 -8.31
C GLN A 138 16.37 0.85 -7.96
N ASN A 139 16.52 0.54 -6.66
CA ASN A 139 17.17 -0.68 -6.18
C ASN A 139 16.40 -1.27 -5.00
N PHE A 140 15.17 -1.70 -5.25
CA PHE A 140 14.34 -2.35 -4.25
C PHE A 140 14.89 -3.73 -3.85
N PRO A 141 14.64 -4.14 -2.59
CA PRO A 141 14.94 -5.50 -2.17
C PRO A 141 14.32 -6.55 -3.11
N GLU A 142 14.94 -7.71 -3.18
CA GLU A 142 14.32 -8.90 -3.77
C GLU A 142 12.98 -9.17 -3.07
N ASN A 143 12.03 -9.76 -3.77
CA ASN A 143 10.67 -9.99 -3.26
C ASN A 143 9.92 -8.72 -2.81
N THR A 144 10.12 -7.60 -3.49
CA THR A 144 9.25 -6.43 -3.34
C THR A 144 7.99 -6.62 -4.18
N LEU A 145 6.82 -6.45 -3.54
CA LEU A 145 5.50 -6.58 -4.17
C LEU A 145 5.40 -5.75 -5.44
N LEU A 146 4.79 -6.30 -6.49
CA LEU A 146 4.54 -5.58 -7.75
C LEU A 146 3.62 -4.38 -7.52
N SER A 147 2.63 -4.51 -6.63
CA SER A 147 1.79 -3.39 -6.21
C SER A 147 2.59 -2.26 -5.57
N THR A 148 3.62 -2.57 -4.78
CA THR A 148 4.52 -1.58 -4.19
C THR A 148 5.33 -0.87 -5.27
N ARG A 149 5.90 -1.60 -6.22
CA ARG A 149 6.68 -1.03 -7.33
C ARG A 149 5.83 -0.08 -8.19
N LEU A 150 4.58 -0.49 -8.50
CA LEU A 150 3.62 0.33 -9.24
C LEU A 150 3.29 1.62 -8.46
N ARG A 151 2.93 1.49 -7.19
CA ARG A 151 2.55 2.62 -6.34
C ARG A 151 3.67 3.64 -6.15
N VAL A 152 4.91 3.17 -5.98
CA VAL A 152 6.08 4.08 -5.88
C VAL A 152 6.36 4.78 -7.21
N LYS A 153 6.16 4.09 -8.35
CA LYS A 153 6.26 4.73 -9.67
C LYS A 153 5.22 5.84 -9.80
N ASP A 154 3.94 5.55 -9.50
CA ASP A 154 2.85 6.51 -9.59
C ASP A 154 3.07 7.72 -8.64
N ALA A 155 3.58 7.47 -7.43
CA ALA A 155 3.93 8.53 -6.48
C ALA A 155 5.04 9.46 -6.99
N ARG A 156 6.02 8.92 -7.70
CA ARG A 156 7.08 9.74 -8.33
C ARG A 156 6.56 10.57 -9.50
N GLU A 157 5.62 10.02 -10.26
CA GLU A 157 4.96 10.75 -11.36
C GLU A 157 4.07 11.86 -10.79
N PHE A 158 3.31 11.58 -9.73
CA PHE A 158 2.51 12.55 -9.00
C PHE A 158 3.35 13.74 -8.51
N SER A 159 4.48 13.49 -7.85
CA SER A 159 5.39 14.53 -7.33
C SER A 159 5.98 15.44 -8.42
N ARG A 160 5.95 15.00 -9.70
CA ARG A 160 6.41 15.79 -10.85
C ARG A 160 5.29 16.60 -11.52
N SER A 161 4.02 16.24 -11.28
CA SER A 161 2.88 16.77 -12.04
C SER A 161 2.13 17.92 -11.36
N ASP A 162 2.43 18.25 -10.09
CA ASP A 162 1.69 19.24 -9.26
C ASP A 162 0.14 19.05 -9.22
N LYS A 163 -0.35 17.88 -9.60
CA LYS A 163 -1.78 17.59 -9.66
C LYS A 163 -2.15 16.51 -8.66
N GLY A 164 -2.59 16.92 -7.46
CA GLY A 164 -3.29 16.04 -6.52
C GLY A 164 -4.64 15.58 -7.10
N TYR A 165 -4.91 14.27 -7.05
CA TYR A 165 -6.19 13.71 -7.51
C TYR A 165 -7.34 13.97 -6.54
N PHE A 166 -7.04 14.16 -5.26
CA PHE A 166 -7.96 14.62 -4.22
C PHE A 166 -7.18 15.50 -3.25
N ASP A 167 -7.53 16.77 -3.17
CA ASP A 167 -7.08 17.60 -2.05
C ASP A 167 -7.61 16.99 -0.76
N VAL A 168 -6.75 16.82 0.22
CA VAL A 168 -7.20 16.54 1.59
C VAL A 168 -7.93 17.78 2.03
N ILE A 169 -9.28 17.76 2.00
CA ILE A 169 -10.09 18.87 2.47
C ILE A 169 -9.87 18.92 3.98
N GLU A 170 -9.08 19.87 4.45
CA GLU A 170 -9.07 20.26 5.86
C GLU A 170 -10.46 20.84 6.16
N LEU A 171 -11.32 20.03 6.76
CA LEU A 171 -12.53 20.56 7.38
C LEU A 171 -12.04 21.32 8.63
N GLU A 172 -12.05 22.64 8.56
CA GLU A 172 -11.91 23.49 9.75
C GLU A 172 -12.94 23.03 10.79
N LYS A 173 -12.44 22.68 11.99
CA LYS A 173 -13.27 22.31 13.13
C LYS A 173 -13.77 23.55 13.84
#